data_c148650af3164b41d6ca683feb772750
#
_entry.id   c148650af3164b41d6ca683feb772750
#
_cell.length_a   1.000
_cell.length_b   1.000
_cell.length_c   1.000
_cell.angle_alpha   90.00
_cell.angle_beta   90.00
_cell.angle_gamma   90.00
#
_symmetry.space_group_name_H-M   'P 1'
#
loop_
_entity.id
_entity.type
_entity.pdbx_description
1 polymer ?
#
loop_
_entity_poly.entity_id
_entity_poly.type
_entity_poly.pdbx_seq_one_letter_code
_entity_poly.pdbx_strand_id
1 'polypeptide(L)'
;MIKGVIFDMDGLMFDTERIWATLWRPALATLGLSYKEGLDAATRGTAGDSMRAVLRRFFGPDCDTDAIMEALHQQAETAFQAPPPKKPGLDELIAYLEAQHIPMVVASSSRMASILRHLNNWHMTDHFKALISGDQFSASKPDPEIFLTAAKALGTVPAETLVLEDSYNGVRAGARGGFVTVMVPDLAPADDEMRSLYTAECRDLFEVKKLLEAGKL
;
A
#
# COMPACT_ATOMS: atom_id res chain seq x y z
N MET A 1 1.62 23.80 2.82
CA MET A 1 0.69 23.57 1.70
C MET A 1 1.20 22.39 0.90
N ILE A 2 0.37 21.40 0.66
CA ILE A 2 0.71 20.19 -0.08
C ILE A 2 0.92 20.51 -1.58
N LYS A 3 2.04 20.05 -2.13
CA LYS A 3 2.44 20.26 -3.53
C LYS A 3 2.46 18.97 -4.36
N GLY A 4 2.29 17.82 -3.73
CA GLY A 4 2.20 16.53 -4.39
C GLY A 4 1.65 15.47 -3.46
N VAL A 5 1.05 14.43 -4.02
CA VAL A 5 0.42 13.34 -3.27
C VAL A 5 0.97 11.99 -3.74
N ILE A 6 1.37 11.18 -2.79
CA ILE A 6 1.80 9.80 -2.99
C ILE A 6 0.70 8.90 -2.43
N PHE A 7 0.19 8.02 -3.27
CA PHE A 7 -0.79 7.00 -2.90
C PHE A 7 -0.08 5.66 -2.71
N ASP A 8 -0.26 5.02 -1.57
CA ASP A 8 -0.17 3.57 -1.55
C ASP A 8 -1.31 2.97 -2.38
N MET A 9 -1.26 1.68 -2.70
CA MET A 9 -2.26 1.05 -3.56
C MET A 9 -3.12 0.04 -2.80
N ASP A 10 -2.48 -0.96 -2.22
CA ASP A 10 -3.17 -2.12 -1.64
C ASP A 10 -3.77 -1.76 -0.28
N GLY A 11 -5.10 -1.87 -0.13
CA GLY A 11 -5.81 -1.44 1.08
C GLY A 11 -6.17 0.04 1.12
N LEU A 12 -5.45 0.90 0.35
CA LEU A 12 -5.73 2.34 0.28
C LEU A 12 -6.56 2.74 -0.94
N MET A 13 -6.10 2.41 -2.15
CA MET A 13 -6.82 2.70 -3.39
C MET A 13 -7.83 1.61 -3.73
N PHE A 14 -7.44 0.36 -3.52
CA PHE A 14 -8.23 -0.83 -3.84
C PHE A 14 -8.38 -1.75 -2.65
N ASP A 15 -9.54 -2.43 -2.56
CA ASP A 15 -9.83 -3.40 -1.50
C ASP A 15 -9.18 -4.76 -1.81
N THR A 16 -7.85 -4.76 -1.88
CA THR A 16 -7.03 -5.93 -2.21
C THR A 16 -6.70 -6.77 -0.99
N GLU A 17 -6.56 -6.18 0.19
CA GLU A 17 -6.15 -6.88 1.41
C GLU A 17 -7.14 -7.99 1.81
N ARG A 18 -8.46 -7.75 1.64
CA ARG A 18 -9.47 -8.80 1.87
C ARG A 18 -9.34 -9.95 0.89
N ILE A 19 -8.99 -9.67 -0.35
CA ILE A 19 -8.76 -10.70 -1.36
C ILE A 19 -7.52 -11.50 -0.98
N TRP A 20 -6.39 -10.84 -0.69
CA TRP A 20 -5.14 -11.50 -0.25
C TRP A 20 -5.37 -12.43 0.94
N ALA A 21 -6.14 -12.00 1.93
CA ALA A 21 -6.43 -12.82 3.11
C ALA A 21 -7.11 -14.16 2.76
N THR A 22 -7.91 -14.21 1.69
CA THR A 22 -8.58 -15.46 1.24
C THR A 22 -7.64 -16.41 0.52
N LEU A 23 -6.51 -15.93 0.00
CA LEU A 23 -5.62 -16.72 -0.86
C LEU A 23 -4.63 -17.60 -0.07
N TRP A 24 -4.39 -17.30 1.20
CA TRP A 24 -3.44 -18.04 2.02
C TRP A 24 -3.78 -19.53 2.14
N ARG A 25 -5.05 -19.85 2.42
CA ARG A 25 -5.49 -21.24 2.61
C ARG A 25 -5.29 -22.09 1.34
N PRO A 26 -5.79 -21.70 0.16
CA PRO A 26 -5.55 -22.46 -1.06
C PRO A 26 -4.08 -22.50 -1.45
N ALA A 27 -3.32 -21.41 -1.31
CA ALA A 27 -1.89 -21.39 -1.62
C ALA A 27 -1.10 -22.40 -0.78
N LEU A 28 -1.29 -22.38 0.54
CA LEU A 28 -0.62 -23.33 1.45
C LEU A 28 -1.02 -24.76 1.20
N ALA A 29 -2.29 -25.02 0.85
CA ALA A 29 -2.78 -26.36 0.56
C ALA A 29 -2.06 -27.00 -0.64
N THR A 30 -1.65 -26.23 -1.66
CA THR A 30 -0.87 -26.74 -2.81
C THR A 30 0.50 -27.29 -2.39
N LEU A 31 1.03 -26.82 -1.27
CA LEU A 31 2.33 -27.24 -0.72
C LEU A 31 2.19 -28.25 0.43
N GLY A 32 0.96 -28.74 0.71
CA GLY A 32 0.70 -29.63 1.84
C GLY A 32 0.83 -28.95 3.21
N LEU A 33 0.82 -27.60 3.26
CA LEU A 33 0.91 -26.83 4.49
C LEU A 33 -0.48 -26.42 4.99
N SER A 34 -0.63 -26.42 6.31
CA SER A 34 -1.85 -25.93 6.95
C SER A 34 -1.77 -24.43 7.21
N TYR A 35 -2.89 -23.72 6.98
CA TYR A 35 -3.01 -22.32 7.40
C TYR A 35 -2.85 -22.18 8.91
N LYS A 36 -2.13 -21.15 9.32
CA LYS A 36 -1.94 -20.80 10.73
C LYS A 36 -2.65 -19.50 11.04
N GLU A 37 -3.42 -19.47 12.12
CA GLU A 37 -4.18 -18.30 12.52
C GLU A 37 -3.28 -17.08 12.73
N GLY A 38 -3.73 -15.93 12.23
CA GLY A 38 -2.98 -14.67 12.30
C GLY A 38 -1.91 -14.49 11.22
N LEU A 39 -1.72 -15.44 10.30
CA LEU A 39 -0.76 -15.33 9.22
C LEU A 39 -1.08 -14.15 8.31
N ASP A 40 -2.34 -14.01 7.88
CA ASP A 40 -2.82 -12.92 7.04
C ASP A 40 -2.60 -11.54 7.69
N ALA A 41 -2.91 -11.43 8.98
CA ALA A 41 -2.67 -10.20 9.74
C ALA A 41 -1.16 -9.88 9.87
N ALA A 42 -0.33 -10.90 10.09
CA ALA A 42 1.11 -10.73 10.27
C ALA A 42 1.86 -10.41 8.96
N THR A 43 1.30 -10.79 7.81
CA THR A 43 1.90 -10.55 6.50
C THR A 43 1.42 -9.26 5.83
N ARG A 44 0.38 -8.63 6.36
CA ARG A 44 -0.20 -7.39 5.83
C ARG A 44 0.83 -6.26 5.80
N GLY A 45 0.90 -5.56 4.66
CA GLY A 45 1.87 -4.48 4.45
C GLY A 45 3.34 -4.94 4.48
N THR A 46 3.62 -6.24 4.35
CA THR A 46 4.98 -6.76 4.23
C THR A 46 5.27 -7.21 2.80
N ALA A 47 6.54 -7.13 2.39
CA ALA A 47 7.03 -7.60 1.10
C ALA A 47 8.50 -8.08 1.22
N GLY A 48 9.01 -8.77 0.21
CA GLY A 48 10.41 -9.18 0.15
C GLY A 48 10.88 -9.90 1.41
N ASP A 49 11.97 -9.45 2.00
CA ASP A 49 12.59 -10.10 3.17
C ASP A 49 11.75 -9.97 4.44
N SER A 50 10.96 -8.91 4.59
CA SER A 50 10.04 -8.79 5.73
C SER A 50 8.93 -9.84 5.67
N MET A 51 8.38 -10.14 4.49
CA MET A 51 7.44 -11.23 4.27
C MET A 51 8.09 -12.58 4.59
N ARG A 52 9.32 -12.83 4.09
CA ARG A 52 10.08 -14.07 4.37
C ARG A 52 10.31 -14.25 5.88
N ALA A 53 10.63 -13.19 6.60
CA ALA A 53 10.84 -13.24 8.05
C ALA A 53 9.55 -13.65 8.78
N VAL A 54 8.39 -13.13 8.37
CA VAL A 54 7.08 -13.55 8.91
C VAL A 54 6.83 -15.03 8.60
N LEU A 55 7.03 -15.47 7.37
CA LEU A 55 6.80 -16.86 6.96
C LEU A 55 7.67 -17.83 7.80
N ARG A 56 8.98 -17.51 7.98
CA ARG A 56 9.86 -18.33 8.84
C ARG A 56 9.37 -18.40 10.29
N ARG A 57 8.84 -17.31 10.82
CA ARG A 57 8.26 -17.31 12.18
C ARG A 57 7.06 -18.26 12.30
N PHE A 58 6.23 -18.34 11.25
CA PHE A 58 5.05 -19.19 11.25
C PHE A 58 5.37 -20.66 10.90
N PHE A 59 6.23 -20.91 9.93
CA PHE A 59 6.47 -22.26 9.36
C PHE A 59 7.82 -22.87 9.74
N GLY A 60 8.67 -22.14 10.44
CA GLY A 60 10.01 -22.56 10.86
C GLY A 60 11.11 -21.96 10.00
N PRO A 61 12.36 -21.94 10.50
CA PRO A 61 13.50 -21.28 9.84
C PRO A 61 13.83 -21.90 8.49
N ASP A 62 13.58 -23.21 8.33
CA ASP A 62 13.94 -23.97 7.13
C ASP A 62 12.79 -24.07 6.10
N CYS A 63 11.66 -23.33 6.32
CA CYS A 63 10.57 -23.35 5.35
C CYS A 63 10.99 -22.71 4.02
N ASP A 64 10.53 -23.30 2.93
CA ASP A 64 10.72 -22.73 1.58
C ASP A 64 9.79 -21.53 1.39
N THR A 65 10.30 -20.35 1.77
CA THR A 65 9.54 -19.10 1.67
C THR A 65 9.26 -18.72 0.22
N ASP A 66 10.12 -19.08 -0.73
CA ASP A 66 9.94 -18.75 -2.13
C ASP A 66 8.82 -19.60 -2.74
N ALA A 67 8.76 -20.89 -2.42
CA ALA A 67 7.64 -21.76 -2.82
C ALA A 67 6.29 -21.24 -2.26
N ILE A 68 6.27 -20.81 -1.00
CA ILE A 68 5.04 -20.25 -0.38
C ILE A 68 4.61 -18.97 -1.10
N MET A 69 5.54 -18.06 -1.35
CA MET A 69 5.25 -16.79 -2.03
C MET A 69 4.81 -17.03 -3.48
N GLU A 70 5.44 -17.97 -4.18
CA GLU A 70 5.05 -18.33 -5.55
C GLU A 70 3.64 -18.92 -5.59
N ALA A 71 3.33 -19.87 -4.70
CA ALA A 71 1.99 -20.44 -4.60
C ALA A 71 0.92 -19.37 -4.32
N LEU A 72 1.23 -18.38 -3.45
CA LEU A 72 0.35 -17.26 -3.18
C LEU A 72 0.15 -16.38 -4.42
N HIS A 73 1.21 -16.08 -5.18
CA HIS A 73 1.11 -15.30 -6.42
C HIS A 73 0.30 -16.01 -7.50
N GLN A 74 0.43 -17.34 -7.63
CA GLN A 74 -0.39 -18.11 -8.57
C GLN A 74 -1.88 -18.05 -8.25
N GLN A 75 -2.25 -18.10 -6.96
CA GLN A 75 -3.64 -17.86 -6.54
C GLN A 75 -4.10 -16.43 -6.87
N ALA A 76 -3.22 -15.46 -6.65
CA ALA A 76 -3.52 -14.05 -6.92
C ALA A 76 -3.76 -13.77 -8.40
N GLU A 77 -3.04 -14.42 -9.32
CA GLU A 77 -3.27 -14.27 -10.76
C GLU A 77 -4.71 -14.60 -11.16
N THR A 78 -5.28 -15.62 -10.55
CA THR A 78 -6.69 -15.99 -10.79
C THR A 78 -7.66 -15.05 -10.08
N ALA A 79 -7.39 -14.73 -8.81
CA ALA A 79 -8.29 -13.91 -8.00
C ALA A 79 -8.40 -12.47 -8.52
N PHE A 80 -7.32 -11.92 -9.04
CA PHE A 80 -7.27 -10.56 -9.59
C PHE A 80 -7.54 -10.48 -11.10
N GLN A 81 -8.15 -11.49 -11.71
CA GLN A 81 -8.72 -11.38 -13.07
C GLN A 81 -9.90 -10.37 -13.08
N ALA A 82 -10.72 -10.38 -12.04
CA ALA A 82 -11.67 -9.30 -11.81
C ALA A 82 -10.97 -8.14 -11.09
N PRO A 83 -11.29 -6.88 -11.46
CA PRO A 83 -10.72 -5.73 -10.77
C PRO A 83 -11.17 -5.67 -9.30
N PRO A 84 -10.25 -5.47 -8.35
CA PRO A 84 -10.63 -5.25 -6.96
C PRO A 84 -11.47 -3.98 -6.83
N PRO A 85 -12.45 -3.94 -5.89
CA PRO A 85 -13.23 -2.72 -5.66
C PRO A 85 -12.35 -1.53 -5.31
N LYS A 86 -12.73 -0.34 -5.80
CA LYS A 86 -12.11 0.92 -5.36
C LYS A 86 -12.52 1.25 -3.91
N LYS A 87 -11.60 1.84 -3.17
CA LYS A 87 -11.89 2.34 -1.82
C LYS A 87 -12.76 3.61 -1.88
N PRO A 88 -13.61 3.84 -0.87
CA PRO A 88 -14.52 5.00 -0.85
C PRO A 88 -13.79 6.34 -0.96
N GLY A 89 -14.20 7.17 -1.90
CA GLY A 89 -13.66 8.52 -2.10
C GLY A 89 -12.45 8.61 -3.02
N LEU A 90 -11.99 7.48 -3.61
CA LEU A 90 -10.81 7.49 -4.48
C LEU A 90 -11.00 8.40 -5.71
N ASP A 91 -12.09 8.23 -6.43
CA ASP A 91 -12.35 9.00 -7.65
C ASP A 91 -12.55 10.49 -7.34
N GLU A 92 -13.25 10.80 -6.25
CA GLU A 92 -13.52 12.17 -5.82
C GLU A 92 -12.25 12.88 -5.31
N LEU A 93 -11.33 12.15 -4.67
CA LEU A 93 -10.05 12.71 -4.25
C LEU A 93 -9.15 12.98 -5.47
N ILE A 94 -9.06 12.04 -6.40
CA ILE A 94 -8.28 12.21 -7.64
C ILE A 94 -8.80 13.40 -8.44
N ALA A 95 -10.11 13.47 -8.68
CA ALA A 95 -10.72 14.59 -9.40
C ALA A 95 -10.45 15.95 -8.72
N TYR A 96 -10.48 15.99 -7.38
CA TYR A 96 -10.13 17.19 -6.64
C TYR A 96 -8.66 17.58 -6.83
N LEU A 97 -7.73 16.63 -6.71
CA LEU A 97 -6.30 16.89 -6.87
C LEU A 97 -5.95 17.38 -8.29
N GLU A 98 -6.59 16.81 -9.32
CA GLU A 98 -6.45 17.27 -10.70
C GLU A 98 -6.96 18.71 -10.88
N ALA A 99 -8.14 19.02 -10.33
CA ALA A 99 -8.70 20.37 -10.38
C ALA A 99 -7.82 21.40 -9.66
N GLN A 100 -7.07 20.99 -8.65
CA GLN A 100 -6.08 21.81 -7.96
C GLN A 100 -4.69 21.79 -8.59
N HIS A 101 -4.51 21.05 -9.69
CA HIS A 101 -3.21 20.83 -10.36
C HIS A 101 -2.12 20.26 -9.43
N ILE A 102 -2.51 19.44 -8.46
CA ILE A 102 -1.61 18.76 -7.54
C ILE A 102 -1.20 17.40 -8.16
N PRO A 103 0.08 17.20 -8.51
CA PRO A 103 0.51 15.97 -9.15
C PRO A 103 0.47 14.78 -8.18
N MET A 104 0.19 13.61 -8.74
CA MET A 104 0.02 12.36 -8.01
C MET A 104 1.00 11.29 -8.49
N VAL A 105 1.43 10.41 -7.58
CA VAL A 105 2.26 9.23 -7.85
C VAL A 105 1.70 8.05 -7.05
N VAL A 106 1.73 6.86 -7.62
CA VAL A 106 1.50 5.61 -6.87
C VAL A 106 2.84 5.07 -6.39
N ALA A 107 2.93 4.68 -5.12
CA ALA A 107 4.11 4.05 -4.52
C ALA A 107 3.69 2.83 -3.68
N SER A 108 3.69 1.65 -4.28
CA SER A 108 3.22 0.40 -3.69
C SER A 108 4.34 -0.62 -3.51
N SER A 109 4.25 -1.42 -2.45
CA SER A 109 5.13 -2.59 -2.24
C SER A 109 4.88 -3.71 -3.26
N SER A 110 3.80 -3.65 -4.02
CA SER A 110 3.45 -4.59 -5.07
C SER A 110 4.40 -4.52 -6.27
N ARG A 111 4.44 -5.63 -7.05
CA ARG A 111 5.19 -5.69 -8.31
C ARG A 111 4.56 -4.74 -9.36
N MET A 112 5.39 -4.19 -10.24
CA MET A 112 4.92 -3.27 -11.30
C MET A 112 3.79 -3.87 -12.13
N ALA A 113 3.86 -5.16 -12.46
CA ALA A 113 2.81 -5.84 -13.22
C ALA A 113 1.44 -5.82 -12.50
N SER A 114 1.42 -5.92 -11.17
CA SER A 114 0.19 -5.84 -10.35
C SER A 114 -0.35 -4.41 -10.32
N ILE A 115 0.53 -3.41 -10.13
CA ILE A 115 0.16 -1.99 -10.15
C ILE A 115 -0.50 -1.64 -11.48
N LEU A 116 0.16 -1.97 -12.59
CA LEU A 116 -0.37 -1.71 -13.93
C LEU A 116 -1.70 -2.43 -14.18
N ARG A 117 -1.83 -3.68 -13.77
CA ARG A 117 -3.08 -4.45 -13.91
C ARG A 117 -4.24 -3.76 -13.20
N HIS A 118 -4.07 -3.38 -11.93
CA HIS A 118 -5.14 -2.75 -11.16
C HIS A 118 -5.52 -1.38 -11.71
N LEU A 119 -4.54 -0.54 -12.03
CA LEU A 119 -4.79 0.78 -12.59
C LEU A 119 -5.43 0.72 -13.99
N ASN A 120 -4.95 -0.17 -14.87
CA ASN A 120 -5.51 -0.33 -16.22
C ASN A 120 -6.95 -0.85 -16.19
N ASN A 121 -7.27 -1.77 -15.29
CA ASN A 121 -8.63 -2.29 -15.13
C ASN A 121 -9.65 -1.20 -14.78
N TRP A 122 -9.21 -0.13 -14.13
CA TRP A 122 -10.04 1.03 -13.78
C TRP A 122 -9.77 2.26 -14.64
N HIS A 123 -8.93 2.15 -15.70
CA HIS A 123 -8.52 3.25 -16.58
C HIS A 123 -7.92 4.44 -15.80
N MET A 124 -7.10 4.14 -14.78
CA MET A 124 -6.58 5.15 -13.85
C MET A 124 -5.10 5.49 -14.05
N THR A 125 -4.40 4.80 -14.94
CA THR A 125 -2.94 4.96 -15.11
C THR A 125 -2.54 6.39 -15.44
N ASP A 126 -3.32 7.08 -16.28
CA ASP A 126 -3.01 8.42 -16.79
C ASP A 126 -3.18 9.54 -15.74
N HIS A 127 -3.82 9.25 -14.60
CA HIS A 127 -3.92 10.20 -13.49
C HIS A 127 -2.60 10.39 -12.75
N PHE A 128 -1.65 9.46 -12.88
CA PHE A 128 -0.43 9.45 -12.09
C PHE A 128 0.79 9.79 -12.93
N LYS A 129 1.61 10.73 -12.43
CA LYS A 129 2.85 11.16 -13.06
C LYS A 129 3.90 10.05 -13.14
N ALA A 130 3.91 9.17 -12.17
CA ALA A 130 4.80 8.01 -12.09
C ALA A 130 4.18 6.87 -11.26
N LEU A 131 4.64 5.66 -11.52
CA LEU A 131 4.34 4.46 -10.75
C LEU A 131 5.65 3.93 -10.18
N ILE A 132 5.73 3.81 -8.86
CA ILE A 132 6.90 3.32 -8.14
C ILE A 132 6.51 1.99 -7.50
N SER A 133 7.21 0.93 -7.83
CA SER A 133 6.93 -0.41 -7.34
C SER A 133 8.02 -0.92 -6.40
N GLY A 134 7.63 -1.77 -5.45
CA GLY A 134 8.52 -2.31 -4.44
C GLY A 134 9.65 -3.19 -5.00
N ASP A 135 9.48 -3.76 -6.21
CA ASP A 135 10.49 -4.57 -6.87
C ASP A 135 11.69 -3.76 -7.41
N GLN A 136 11.63 -2.44 -7.35
CA GLN A 136 12.75 -1.54 -7.70
C GLN A 136 13.74 -1.35 -6.54
N PHE A 137 13.43 -1.83 -5.33
CA PHE A 137 14.19 -1.56 -4.11
C PHE A 137 14.63 -2.84 -3.42
N SER A 138 15.78 -2.80 -2.78
CA SER A 138 16.27 -3.89 -1.94
C SER A 138 15.60 -3.92 -0.55
N ALA A 139 15.20 -2.75 -0.05
CA ALA A 139 14.49 -2.62 1.21
C ALA A 139 13.01 -2.29 0.98
N SER A 140 12.14 -2.97 1.70
CA SER A 140 10.70 -2.70 1.71
C SER A 140 10.33 -1.71 2.83
N LYS A 141 9.12 -1.12 2.78
CA LYS A 141 8.55 -0.39 3.93
C LYS A 141 8.73 -1.23 5.20
N PRO A 142 9.22 -0.68 6.30
CA PRO A 142 9.22 0.73 6.68
C PRO A 142 10.50 1.54 6.29
N ASP A 143 11.27 1.10 5.30
CA ASP A 143 12.29 1.96 4.71
C ASP A 143 11.62 3.06 3.88
N PRO A 144 12.01 4.36 4.03
CA PRO A 144 11.37 5.47 3.34
C PRO A 144 11.76 5.60 1.87
N GLU A 145 12.69 4.80 1.35
CA GLU A 145 13.29 4.97 0.02
C GLU A 145 12.25 5.04 -1.10
N ILE A 146 11.20 4.21 -1.03
CA ILE A 146 10.11 4.20 -2.01
C ILE A 146 9.39 5.55 -2.07
N PHE A 147 9.10 6.17 -0.92
CA PHE A 147 8.42 7.47 -0.87
C PHE A 147 9.36 8.62 -1.22
N LEU A 148 10.64 8.55 -0.83
CA LEU A 148 11.65 9.53 -1.26
C LEU A 148 11.82 9.52 -2.78
N THR A 149 11.81 8.34 -3.40
CA THR A 149 11.85 8.20 -4.86
C THR A 149 10.59 8.77 -5.51
N ALA A 150 9.43 8.51 -4.92
CA ALA A 150 8.15 9.07 -5.39
C ALA A 150 8.11 10.60 -5.29
N ALA A 151 8.59 11.19 -4.20
CA ALA A 151 8.69 12.65 -4.04
C ALA A 151 9.66 13.28 -5.06
N LYS A 152 10.77 12.61 -5.38
CA LYS A 152 11.69 13.02 -6.45
C LYS A 152 10.98 13.00 -7.81
N ALA A 153 10.17 11.99 -8.10
CA ALA A 153 9.39 11.93 -9.34
C ALA A 153 8.33 13.03 -9.41
N LEU A 154 7.72 13.41 -8.28
CA LEU A 154 6.82 14.57 -8.18
C LEU A 154 7.55 15.89 -8.40
N GLY A 155 8.81 15.99 -8.00
CA GLY A 155 9.57 17.24 -7.94
C GLY A 155 9.28 18.04 -6.66
N THR A 156 8.92 17.36 -5.57
CA THR A 156 8.54 17.95 -4.29
C THR A 156 9.49 17.53 -3.17
N VAL A 157 9.47 18.25 -2.05
CA VAL A 157 10.20 17.86 -0.83
C VAL A 157 9.25 17.14 0.14
N PRO A 158 9.74 16.23 1.00
CA PRO A 158 8.90 15.44 1.89
C PRO A 158 7.92 16.29 2.71
N ALA A 159 8.34 17.40 3.30
CA ALA A 159 7.50 18.26 4.13
C ALA A 159 6.35 18.95 3.36
N GLU A 160 6.37 18.94 2.03
CA GLU A 160 5.31 19.47 1.15
C GLU A 160 4.59 18.36 0.39
N THR A 161 4.87 17.09 0.71
CA THR A 161 4.32 15.92 0.04
C THR A 161 3.45 15.13 1.01
N LEU A 162 2.21 14.88 0.60
CA LEU A 162 1.26 14.04 1.33
C LEU A 162 1.49 12.57 0.95
N VAL A 163 1.65 11.71 1.94
CA VAL A 163 1.62 10.25 1.80
C VAL A 163 0.30 9.74 2.37
N LEU A 164 -0.43 8.99 1.58
CA LEU A 164 -1.66 8.30 1.97
C LEU A 164 -1.37 6.81 2.11
N GLU A 165 -1.67 6.24 3.27
CA GLU A 165 -1.32 4.88 3.66
C GLU A 165 -2.37 4.24 4.55
N ASP A 166 -2.51 2.90 4.45
CA ASP A 166 -3.39 2.10 5.31
C ASP A 166 -2.62 1.24 6.32
N SER A 167 -1.33 0.99 6.05
CA SER A 167 -0.50 0.01 6.75
C SER A 167 0.46 0.65 7.76
N TYR A 168 0.79 -0.11 8.82
CA TYR A 168 1.75 0.33 9.83
C TYR A 168 3.16 0.57 9.26
N ASN A 169 3.60 -0.32 8.36
CA ASN A 169 4.91 -0.17 7.75
C ASN A 169 4.98 1.04 6.82
N GLY A 170 3.90 1.34 6.11
CA GLY A 170 3.84 2.53 5.28
C GLY A 170 3.79 3.81 6.08
N VAL A 171 3.02 3.86 7.17
CA VAL A 171 3.01 5.02 8.09
C VAL A 171 4.39 5.26 8.68
N ARG A 172 5.09 4.19 9.11
CA ARG A 172 6.49 4.31 9.60
C ARG A 172 7.43 4.84 8.50
N ALA A 173 7.28 4.37 7.26
CA ALA A 173 8.08 4.83 6.13
C ALA A 173 7.83 6.32 5.84
N GLY A 174 6.57 6.75 5.82
CA GLY A 174 6.19 8.14 5.64
C GLY A 174 6.76 9.05 6.73
N ALA A 175 6.60 8.67 7.99
CA ALA A 175 7.14 9.41 9.14
C ALA A 175 8.68 9.49 9.10
N ARG A 176 9.38 8.37 8.83
CA ARG A 176 10.85 8.32 8.72
C ARG A 176 11.37 9.18 7.57
N GLY A 177 10.62 9.28 6.48
CA GLY A 177 10.96 10.11 5.34
C GLY A 177 10.66 11.59 5.54
N GLY A 178 10.00 11.99 6.64
CA GLY A 178 9.64 13.37 6.94
C GLY A 178 8.44 13.89 6.13
N PHE A 179 7.56 13.00 5.70
CA PHE A 179 6.35 13.32 4.93
C PHE A 179 5.19 13.77 5.81
N VAL A 180 4.29 14.56 5.21
CA VAL A 180 2.94 14.71 5.76
C VAL A 180 2.21 13.38 5.51
N THR A 181 2.02 12.58 6.56
CA THR A 181 1.50 11.23 6.44
C THR A 181 0.08 11.16 6.98
N VAL A 182 -0.86 10.71 6.17
CA VAL A 182 -2.24 10.45 6.59
C VAL A 182 -2.48 8.93 6.55
N MET A 183 -2.90 8.39 7.68
CA MET A 183 -3.34 7.01 7.77
C MET A 183 -4.83 6.91 7.44
N VAL A 184 -5.17 6.02 6.54
CA VAL A 184 -6.56 5.63 6.20
C VAL A 184 -6.69 4.13 6.49
N PRO A 185 -6.99 3.73 7.74
CA PRO A 185 -6.98 2.33 8.15
C PRO A 185 -7.92 1.45 7.31
N ASP A 186 -7.44 0.30 6.83
CA ASP A 186 -8.28 -0.72 6.21
C ASP A 186 -8.65 -1.82 7.22
N LEU A 187 -7.83 -2.87 7.35
CA LEU A 187 -8.12 -4.01 8.22
C LEU A 187 -7.46 -3.91 9.61
N ALA A 188 -6.47 -3.02 9.76
CA ALA A 188 -5.78 -2.79 11.03
C ALA A 188 -6.06 -1.36 11.53
N PRO A 189 -6.78 -1.20 12.68
CA PRO A 189 -7.00 0.11 13.26
C PRO A 189 -5.68 0.72 13.77
N ALA A 190 -5.56 2.04 13.76
CA ALA A 190 -4.40 2.70 14.30
C ALA A 190 -4.20 2.37 15.80
N ASP A 191 -2.98 1.98 16.16
CA ASP A 191 -2.54 1.83 17.53
C ASP A 191 -1.85 3.10 18.07
N ASP A 192 -1.35 3.06 19.29
CA ASP A 192 -0.71 4.22 19.92
C ASP A 192 0.61 4.60 19.23
N GLU A 193 1.34 3.62 18.65
CA GLU A 193 2.53 3.91 17.85
C GLU A 193 2.14 4.70 16.60
N MET A 194 1.15 4.21 15.85
CA MET A 194 0.69 4.89 14.63
C MET A 194 0.20 6.31 14.92
N ARG A 195 -0.55 6.50 16.01
CA ARG A 195 -1.03 7.83 16.45
C ARG A 195 0.10 8.81 16.75
N SER A 196 1.28 8.32 17.10
CA SER A 196 2.47 9.15 17.33
C SER A 196 3.23 9.51 16.05
N LEU A 197 2.96 8.85 14.93
CA LEU A 197 3.75 8.95 13.70
C LEU A 197 3.04 9.70 12.57
N TYR A 198 1.73 9.54 12.43
CA TYR A 198 0.99 10.19 11.36
C TYR A 198 0.60 11.64 11.70
N THR A 199 0.38 12.44 10.67
CA THR A 199 -0.14 13.81 10.78
C THR A 199 -1.64 13.81 11.06
N ALA A 200 -2.38 12.90 10.43
CA ALA A 200 -3.82 12.73 10.62
C ALA A 200 -4.25 11.28 10.34
N GLU A 201 -5.37 10.88 10.95
CA GLU A 201 -6.11 9.67 10.64
C GLU A 201 -7.43 10.04 9.96
N CYS A 202 -7.75 9.38 8.84
CA CYS A 202 -8.99 9.58 8.14
C CYS A 202 -9.70 8.23 7.98
N ARG A 203 -11.01 8.22 8.04
CA ARG A 203 -11.84 7.02 7.88
C ARG A 203 -11.84 6.51 6.44
N ASP A 204 -11.75 7.42 5.46
CA ASP A 204 -11.82 7.16 4.04
C ASP A 204 -11.18 8.31 3.24
N LEU A 205 -11.09 8.16 1.92
CA LEU A 205 -10.49 9.17 1.06
C LEU A 205 -11.39 10.41 0.86
N PHE A 206 -12.70 10.30 1.14
CA PHE A 206 -13.57 11.50 1.23
C PHE A 206 -13.14 12.42 2.36
N GLU A 207 -12.74 11.85 3.50
CA GLU A 207 -12.30 12.64 4.64
C GLU A 207 -10.94 13.30 4.39
N VAL A 208 -10.02 12.59 3.70
CA VAL A 208 -8.75 13.19 3.22
C VAL A 208 -9.03 14.41 2.33
N LYS A 209 -9.94 14.27 1.36
CA LYS A 209 -10.34 15.38 0.49
C LYS A 209 -10.84 16.57 1.30
N LYS A 210 -11.71 16.35 2.30
CA LYS A 210 -12.21 17.43 3.17
C LYS A 210 -11.11 18.15 3.96
N LEU A 211 -10.10 17.42 4.42
CA LEU A 211 -8.96 18.02 5.12
C LEU A 211 -8.13 18.91 4.18
N LEU A 212 -7.92 18.48 2.95
CA LEU A 212 -7.23 19.26 1.92
C LEU A 212 -8.04 20.52 1.55
N GLU A 213 -9.34 20.41 1.34
CA GLU A 213 -10.24 21.54 1.03
C GLU A 213 -10.25 22.58 2.16
N ALA A 214 -10.12 22.11 3.41
CA ALA A 214 -10.08 22.96 4.58
C ALA A 214 -8.70 23.56 4.90
N GLY A 215 -7.65 23.23 4.11
CA GLY A 215 -6.28 23.66 4.36
C GLY A 215 -5.69 23.15 5.68
N LYS A 216 -6.12 21.95 6.13
CA LYS A 216 -5.68 21.33 7.38
C LYS A 216 -4.54 20.31 7.19
N LEU A 217 -4.11 20.11 5.95
CA LEU A 217 -2.96 19.31 5.55
C LEU A 217 -1.94 20.14 4.78
#